data_df082870c54265fc5902392419df42aa
#
_entry.id   df082870c54265fc5902392419df42aa
#
_cell.length_a   1.000
_cell.length_b   1.000
_cell.length_c   1.000
_cell.angle_alpha   90.00
_cell.angle_beta   90.00
_cell.angle_gamma   90.00
#
_symmetry.space_group_name_H-M   'P 1'
#
loop_
_entity.id
_entity.type
_entity.pdbx_description
1 polymer ?
#
loop_
_entity_poly.entity_id
_entity_poly.type
_entity_poly.pdbx_seq_one_letter_code
_entity_poly.pdbx_strand_id
1 'polypeptide(L)'
;MKYKSIFKLCLLTTFLSVATISCDDWTEMEIHDSQVNGFKEQNPQEYAVYTQNLRAYKATKHAVVYARLDNAPEVSTSEKDFLRALPDIVDIVPMRNAARLSEYDREDMKLVREDYGTKVLYYIDCTAKDKLNTSITSAVETVRAGTFDGIALGSEGSAVDVSALKPLLDALGQTPCLLVFEGTPSLLPEAQRSLFNYFVLDISGASDEYDIETSVFYATGYGKAAPDRLLLAVTPVGT
;
A
#
# COMPACT_ATOMS: atom_id res chain seq x y z
N MET A 1 -37.49 -8.35 -77.45
CA MET A 1 -36.97 -7.41 -76.44
C MET A 1 -37.41 -7.68 -74.97
N LYS A 2 -38.25 -8.67 -74.69
CA LYS A 2 -38.75 -8.96 -73.34
C LYS A 2 -37.81 -9.80 -72.46
N TYR A 3 -36.96 -10.64 -73.03
CA TYR A 3 -36.07 -11.53 -72.25
C TYR A 3 -34.87 -10.82 -71.61
N LYS A 4 -34.36 -9.74 -72.18
CA LYS A 4 -33.22 -8.97 -71.59
C LYS A 4 -33.61 -8.23 -70.33
N SER A 5 -34.90 -7.87 -70.18
CA SER A 5 -35.42 -7.17 -68.99
C SER A 5 -35.63 -8.13 -67.82
N ILE A 6 -36.09 -9.37 -68.09
CA ILE A 6 -36.30 -10.43 -67.12
C ILE A 6 -34.95 -10.92 -66.55
N PHE A 7 -33.95 -11.05 -67.44
CA PHE A 7 -32.61 -11.47 -67.00
C PHE A 7 -31.92 -10.42 -66.09
N LYS A 8 -32.10 -9.12 -66.36
CA LYS A 8 -31.62 -8.04 -65.48
C LYS A 8 -32.36 -8.01 -64.17
N LEU A 9 -33.65 -8.30 -64.15
CA LEU A 9 -34.47 -8.35 -62.95
C LEU A 9 -34.06 -9.56 -62.07
N CYS A 10 -33.85 -10.72 -62.63
CA CYS A 10 -33.34 -11.89 -61.90
C CYS A 10 -31.94 -11.69 -61.36
N LEU A 11 -31.00 -11.02 -62.10
CA LEU A 11 -29.69 -10.72 -61.65
C LEU A 11 -29.69 -9.71 -60.48
N LEU A 12 -30.63 -8.75 -60.50
CA LEU A 12 -30.77 -7.75 -59.44
C LEU A 12 -31.35 -8.35 -58.16
N THR A 13 -32.27 -9.32 -58.27
CA THR A 13 -32.87 -10.00 -57.11
C THR A 13 -31.88 -10.98 -56.46
N THR A 14 -31.07 -11.70 -57.26
CA THR A 14 -29.98 -12.57 -56.70
C THR A 14 -28.85 -11.78 -56.05
N PHE A 15 -28.58 -10.54 -56.50
CA PHE A 15 -27.54 -9.71 -55.85
C PHE A 15 -28.05 -9.08 -54.56
N LEU A 16 -29.36 -8.83 -54.46
CA LEU A 16 -29.99 -8.26 -53.26
C LEU A 16 -30.14 -9.31 -52.12
N SER A 17 -30.31 -10.59 -52.51
CA SER A 17 -30.43 -11.68 -51.52
C SER A 17 -29.09 -12.13 -50.91
N VAL A 18 -27.93 -11.83 -51.54
CA VAL A 18 -26.60 -12.13 -50.99
C VAL A 18 -26.12 -11.04 -50.01
N ALA A 19 -26.72 -9.82 -50.08
CA ALA A 19 -26.33 -8.72 -49.20
C ALA A 19 -26.99 -8.77 -47.82
N THR A 20 -27.93 -9.69 -47.55
CA THR A 20 -28.58 -9.82 -46.25
C THR A 20 -28.11 -11.00 -45.41
N ILE A 21 -27.08 -11.75 -45.84
CA ILE A 21 -26.54 -12.89 -45.08
C ILE A 21 -25.19 -12.54 -44.47
N SER A 22 -24.80 -11.28 -44.47
CA SER A 22 -23.57 -10.85 -43.85
C SER A 22 -23.90 -9.84 -42.74
N CYS A 23 -24.14 -10.33 -41.55
CA CYS A 23 -23.96 -9.65 -40.26
C CYS A 23 -24.93 -10.20 -39.20
N ASP A 24 -24.93 -11.50 -38.95
CA ASP A 24 -25.62 -12.00 -37.76
C ASP A 24 -24.83 -13.08 -37.00
N ASP A 25 -23.53 -13.14 -37.24
CA ASP A 25 -22.66 -14.03 -36.46
C ASP A 25 -21.47 -13.25 -35.87
N TRP A 26 -21.72 -12.01 -35.42
CA TRP A 26 -21.02 -11.54 -34.26
C TRP A 26 -21.73 -12.18 -33.08
N THR A 27 -21.37 -13.42 -32.77
CA THR A 27 -21.46 -13.91 -31.42
C THR A 27 -20.78 -12.83 -30.58
N GLU A 28 -21.60 -12.02 -29.89
CA GLU A 28 -21.12 -11.36 -28.69
C GLU A 28 -20.37 -12.47 -27.98
N MET A 29 -19.05 -12.29 -27.81
CA MET A 29 -18.33 -13.13 -26.88
C MET A 29 -19.14 -13.00 -25.60
N GLU A 30 -19.95 -14.02 -25.28
CA GLU A 30 -20.44 -14.16 -23.93
C GLU A 30 -19.18 -14.00 -23.11
N ILE A 31 -19.07 -12.87 -22.46
CA ILE A 31 -18.14 -12.71 -21.38
C ILE A 31 -18.66 -13.72 -20.38
N HIS A 32 -18.29 -14.98 -20.54
CA HIS A 32 -18.29 -15.89 -19.43
C HIS A 32 -17.47 -15.12 -18.42
N ASP A 33 -18.16 -14.75 -17.36
CA ASP A 33 -17.52 -14.26 -16.15
C ASP A 33 -16.57 -15.39 -15.74
N SER A 34 -15.46 -15.47 -16.47
CA SER A 34 -14.35 -16.32 -16.10
C SER A 34 -13.90 -15.69 -14.82
N GLN A 35 -14.37 -16.27 -13.72
CA GLN A 35 -13.76 -16.01 -12.43
C GLN A 35 -12.27 -16.17 -12.70
N VAL A 36 -11.58 -15.04 -12.85
CA VAL A 36 -10.13 -15.04 -13.00
C VAL A 36 -9.63 -15.47 -11.64
N ASN A 37 -9.62 -16.79 -11.44
CA ASN A 37 -9.07 -17.35 -10.23
C ASN A 37 -7.64 -16.86 -10.14
N GLY A 38 -7.30 -16.23 -9.03
CA GLY A 38 -5.96 -15.77 -8.76
C GLY A 38 -4.96 -16.95 -8.71
N PHE A 39 -3.67 -16.63 -8.64
CA PHE A 39 -2.62 -17.67 -8.57
C PHE A 39 -2.84 -18.63 -7.40
N LYS A 40 -3.36 -18.13 -6.28
CA LYS A 40 -3.68 -18.91 -5.07
C LYS A 40 -4.71 -20.03 -5.35
N GLU A 41 -5.75 -19.72 -6.13
CA GLU A 41 -6.82 -20.67 -6.45
C GLU A 41 -6.41 -21.65 -7.56
N GLN A 42 -5.61 -21.19 -8.51
CA GLN A 42 -5.13 -22.02 -9.62
C GLN A 42 -4.02 -22.97 -9.20
N ASN A 43 -3.12 -22.54 -8.32
CA ASN A 43 -1.92 -23.28 -7.91
C ASN A 43 -1.71 -23.22 -6.39
N PRO A 44 -2.63 -23.78 -5.58
CA PRO A 44 -2.61 -23.59 -4.12
C PRO A 44 -1.34 -24.14 -3.44
N GLN A 45 -0.76 -25.22 -3.98
CA GLN A 45 0.47 -25.79 -3.43
C GLN A 45 1.69 -24.91 -3.71
N GLU A 46 1.82 -24.41 -4.93
CA GLU A 46 2.91 -23.51 -5.30
C GLU A 46 2.80 -22.18 -4.57
N TYR A 47 1.58 -21.66 -4.42
CA TYR A 47 1.30 -20.47 -3.63
C TYR A 47 1.72 -20.63 -2.16
N ALA A 48 1.40 -21.78 -1.55
CA ALA A 48 1.78 -22.07 -0.17
C ALA A 48 3.32 -22.12 0.02
N VAL A 49 4.03 -22.77 -0.92
CA VAL A 49 5.50 -22.79 -0.91
C VAL A 49 6.08 -21.39 -1.11
N TYR A 50 5.55 -20.64 -2.06
CA TYR A 50 5.98 -19.28 -2.33
C TYR A 50 5.84 -18.39 -1.10
N THR A 51 4.65 -18.33 -0.50
CA THR A 51 4.38 -17.47 0.66
C THR A 51 5.17 -17.91 1.90
N GLN A 52 5.43 -19.22 2.07
CA GLN A 52 6.32 -19.72 3.12
C GLN A 52 7.74 -19.21 2.93
N ASN A 53 8.28 -19.29 1.72
CA ASN A 53 9.63 -18.80 1.40
C ASN A 53 9.74 -17.29 1.56
N LEU A 54 8.71 -16.54 1.15
CA LEU A 54 8.66 -15.09 1.33
C LEU A 54 8.70 -14.69 2.80
N ARG A 55 7.89 -15.34 3.66
CA ARG A 55 7.94 -15.09 5.11
C ARG A 55 9.26 -15.49 5.73
N ALA A 56 9.85 -16.59 5.28
CA ALA A 56 11.19 -17.00 5.73
C ALA A 56 12.25 -15.96 5.34
N TYR A 57 12.20 -15.43 4.11
CA TYR A 57 13.07 -14.33 3.67
C TYR A 57 12.92 -13.10 4.56
N LYS A 58 11.67 -12.64 4.78
CA LYS A 58 11.40 -11.47 5.62
C LYS A 58 11.81 -11.65 7.08
N ALA A 59 11.94 -12.88 7.57
CA ALA A 59 12.48 -13.18 8.90
C ALA A 59 14.01 -13.11 8.98
N THR A 60 14.72 -13.03 7.85
CA THR A 60 16.18 -12.88 7.81
C THR A 60 16.58 -11.40 7.80
N LYS A 61 17.88 -11.12 7.93
CA LYS A 61 18.42 -9.77 7.72
C LYS A 61 18.40 -9.46 6.22
N HIS A 62 17.63 -8.47 5.82
CA HIS A 62 17.47 -8.02 4.43
C HIS A 62 17.26 -6.51 4.37
N ALA A 63 17.22 -5.95 3.16
CA ALA A 63 16.81 -4.56 2.95
C ALA A 63 15.29 -4.43 3.19
N VAL A 64 14.90 -3.65 4.19
CA VAL A 64 13.49 -3.45 4.56
C VAL A 64 12.81 -2.56 3.54
N VAL A 65 11.69 -3.01 2.99
CA VAL A 65 10.85 -2.27 2.05
C VAL A 65 9.67 -1.67 2.79
N TYR A 66 9.58 -0.35 2.74
CA TYR A 66 8.53 0.43 3.39
C TYR A 66 7.67 1.12 2.33
N ALA A 67 6.35 0.99 2.42
CA ALA A 67 5.42 1.64 1.50
C ALA A 67 4.23 2.23 2.27
N ARG A 68 4.08 3.54 2.22
CA ARG A 68 2.92 4.21 2.82
C ARG A 68 1.69 4.07 1.91
N LEU A 69 0.58 3.56 2.46
CA LEU A 69 -0.69 3.44 1.76
C LEU A 69 -1.64 4.57 2.15
N ASP A 70 -2.12 5.27 1.15
CA ASP A 70 -3.21 6.22 1.29
C ASP A 70 -4.53 5.51 0.96
N ASN A 71 -4.97 4.65 1.87
CA ASN A 71 -6.22 3.90 1.71
C ASN A 71 -7.43 4.86 1.70
N ALA A 72 -8.41 4.56 0.86
CA ALA A 72 -9.59 5.42 0.71
C ALA A 72 -10.35 5.56 2.05
N PRO A 73 -10.71 6.79 2.47
CA PRO A 73 -11.39 7.00 3.75
C PRO A 73 -12.85 6.57 3.74
N GLU A 74 -13.48 6.38 2.57
CA GLU A 74 -14.89 6.02 2.42
C GLU A 74 -15.10 4.91 1.40
N VAL A 75 -14.83 5.17 0.11
CA VAL A 75 -15.00 4.21 -0.98
C VAL A 75 -13.75 4.17 -1.82
N SER A 76 -13.21 2.96 -2.01
CA SER A 76 -12.08 2.74 -2.91
C SER A 76 -12.50 2.98 -4.36
N THR A 77 -11.74 3.78 -5.08
CA THR A 77 -12.04 4.19 -6.46
C THR A 77 -11.08 3.61 -7.48
N SER A 78 -9.95 3.07 -7.01
CA SER A 78 -8.93 2.47 -7.88
C SER A 78 -8.11 1.42 -7.14
N GLU A 79 -7.36 0.61 -7.88
CA GLU A 79 -6.50 -0.43 -7.31
C GLU A 79 -5.46 0.13 -6.32
N LYS A 80 -4.98 1.35 -6.53
CA LYS A 80 -4.00 2.01 -5.64
C LYS A 80 -4.52 2.25 -4.21
N ASP A 81 -5.82 2.16 -4.00
CA ASP A 81 -6.44 2.36 -2.69
C ASP A 81 -6.43 1.06 -1.86
N PHE A 82 -6.08 -0.08 -2.47
CA PHE A 82 -6.10 -1.39 -1.81
C PHE A 82 -4.72 -1.85 -1.38
N LEU A 83 -4.65 -2.38 -0.16
CA LEU A 83 -3.42 -2.92 0.40
C LEU A 83 -2.90 -4.13 -0.40
N ARG A 84 -3.81 -4.97 -0.94
CA ARG A 84 -3.48 -6.12 -1.81
C ARG A 84 -2.80 -5.76 -3.11
N ALA A 85 -2.92 -4.50 -3.57
CA ALA A 85 -2.27 -4.03 -4.79
C ALA A 85 -0.78 -3.70 -4.61
N LEU A 86 -0.31 -3.60 -3.37
CA LEU A 86 1.11 -3.42 -3.09
C LEU A 86 1.88 -4.70 -3.39
N PRO A 87 3.14 -4.59 -3.85
CA PRO A 87 4.01 -5.76 -4.02
C PRO A 87 4.16 -6.54 -2.71
N ASP A 88 4.11 -7.84 -2.79
CA ASP A 88 4.19 -8.75 -1.64
C ASP A 88 5.55 -8.71 -0.90
N ILE A 89 6.60 -8.22 -1.58
CA ILE A 89 7.92 -7.99 -0.97
C ILE A 89 7.91 -6.86 0.07
N VAL A 90 6.88 -6.00 0.11
CA VAL A 90 6.79 -4.90 1.08
C VAL A 90 6.72 -5.46 2.50
N ASP A 91 7.62 -4.98 3.38
CA ASP A 91 7.72 -5.43 4.77
C ASP A 91 6.81 -4.66 5.71
N ILE A 92 6.70 -3.35 5.52
CA ILE A 92 6.00 -2.44 6.44
C ILE A 92 5.11 -1.49 5.66
N VAL A 93 3.82 -1.44 6.04
CA VAL A 93 2.84 -0.55 5.42
C VAL A 93 2.07 0.23 6.49
N PRO A 94 2.32 1.53 6.68
CA PRO A 94 1.40 2.40 7.41
C PRO A 94 0.20 2.78 6.56
N MET A 95 -0.99 2.69 7.14
CA MET A 95 -2.25 3.09 6.52
C MET A 95 -2.65 4.48 7.01
N ARG A 96 -2.74 5.45 6.12
CA ARG A 96 -3.04 6.85 6.48
C ARG A 96 -4.45 7.04 7.05
N ASN A 97 -5.43 6.31 6.54
CA ASN A 97 -6.81 6.37 7.01
C ASN A 97 -7.12 5.21 7.98
N ALA A 98 -6.19 4.86 8.85
CA ALA A 98 -6.27 3.74 9.79
C ALA A 98 -7.49 3.79 10.73
N ALA A 99 -8.01 4.98 11.03
CA ALA A 99 -9.22 5.15 11.86
C ALA A 99 -10.52 4.76 11.14
N ARG A 100 -10.49 4.58 9.81
CA ARG A 100 -11.67 4.31 8.97
C ARG A 100 -11.43 3.16 8.01
N LEU A 101 -11.19 1.98 8.59
CA LEU A 101 -10.97 0.78 7.79
C LEU A 101 -12.28 0.33 7.14
N SER A 102 -12.26 0.15 5.82
CA SER A 102 -13.30 -0.52 5.06
C SER A 102 -13.30 -2.04 5.36
N GLU A 103 -14.28 -2.76 4.85
CA GLU A 103 -14.29 -4.23 4.90
C GLU A 103 -13.12 -4.80 4.08
N TYR A 104 -12.87 -4.24 2.90
CA TYR A 104 -11.74 -4.61 2.05
C TYR A 104 -10.39 -4.39 2.74
N ASP A 105 -10.21 -3.27 3.46
CA ASP A 105 -8.97 -3.04 4.22
C ASP A 105 -8.73 -4.16 5.23
N ARG A 106 -9.77 -4.60 5.95
CA ARG A 106 -9.65 -5.68 6.95
C ARG A 106 -9.32 -7.02 6.33
N GLU A 107 -9.92 -7.34 5.18
CA GLU A 107 -9.62 -8.55 4.41
C GLU A 107 -8.17 -8.53 3.92
N ASP A 108 -7.75 -7.41 3.33
CA ASP A 108 -6.40 -7.23 2.82
C ASP A 108 -5.35 -7.29 3.92
N MET A 109 -5.60 -6.62 5.05
CA MET A 109 -4.71 -6.69 6.22
C MET A 109 -4.50 -8.12 6.69
N LYS A 110 -5.56 -8.93 6.71
CA LYS A 110 -5.45 -10.34 7.04
C LYS A 110 -4.59 -11.08 6.02
N LEU A 111 -4.88 -10.91 4.74
CA LEU A 111 -4.14 -11.56 3.65
C LEU A 111 -2.65 -11.23 3.69
N VAL A 112 -2.29 -9.94 3.69
CA VAL A 112 -0.88 -9.54 3.61
C VAL A 112 -0.09 -9.91 4.87
N ARG A 113 -0.73 -9.95 6.03
CA ARG A 113 -0.09 -10.36 7.29
C ARG A 113 0.12 -11.88 7.35
N GLU A 114 -0.92 -12.66 7.01
CA GLU A 114 -0.88 -14.13 7.09
C GLU A 114 -0.06 -14.75 5.95
N ASP A 115 -0.29 -14.32 4.72
CA ASP A 115 0.35 -14.90 3.55
C ASP A 115 1.75 -14.29 3.29
N TYR A 116 1.92 -12.97 3.39
CA TYR A 116 3.17 -12.30 3.02
C TYR A 116 4.05 -11.92 4.21
N GLY A 117 3.53 -11.93 5.44
CA GLY A 117 4.28 -11.51 6.63
C GLY A 117 4.48 -9.99 6.72
N THR A 118 3.76 -9.22 5.92
CA THR A 118 3.82 -7.75 5.92
C THR A 118 3.28 -7.20 7.24
N LYS A 119 3.95 -6.19 7.80
CA LYS A 119 3.52 -5.48 9.02
C LYS A 119 2.68 -4.28 8.64
N VAL A 120 1.46 -4.22 9.15
CA VAL A 120 0.53 -3.10 8.89
C VAL A 120 0.48 -2.20 10.11
N LEU A 121 0.77 -0.90 9.91
CA LEU A 121 0.87 0.07 10.99
C LEU A 121 -0.29 1.07 10.95
N TYR A 122 -0.70 1.52 12.14
CA TYR A 122 -1.58 2.67 12.31
C TYR A 122 -0.79 3.96 12.11
N TYR A 123 -1.15 4.77 11.11
CA TYR A 123 -0.50 6.06 10.89
C TYR A 123 -1.13 7.15 11.75
N ILE A 124 -0.29 7.95 12.40
CA ILE A 124 -0.67 9.15 13.15
C ILE A 124 0.04 10.35 12.55
N ASP A 125 -0.74 11.33 12.09
CA ASP A 125 -0.23 12.64 11.71
C ASP A 125 -0.05 13.49 12.97
N CYS A 126 1.21 13.71 13.35
CA CYS A 126 1.57 14.51 14.52
C CYS A 126 1.37 16.02 14.30
N THR A 127 1.11 16.48 13.07
CA THR A 127 0.84 17.89 12.78
C THR A 127 -0.63 18.25 13.02
N ALA A 128 -1.52 17.26 13.00
CA ALA A 128 -2.96 17.41 13.20
C ALA A 128 -3.33 17.51 14.70
N LYS A 129 -2.91 18.59 15.36
CA LYS A 129 -3.01 18.78 16.82
C LYS A 129 -4.40 18.51 17.39
N ASP A 130 -5.45 18.94 16.68
CA ASP A 130 -6.85 18.82 17.15
C ASP A 130 -7.32 17.35 17.22
N LYS A 131 -6.73 16.48 16.43
CA LYS A 131 -7.09 15.05 16.33
C LYS A 131 -6.07 14.13 17.01
N LEU A 132 -4.93 14.67 17.45
CA LEU A 132 -3.80 13.87 17.91
C LEU A 132 -4.17 12.95 19.07
N ASN A 133 -4.82 13.46 20.11
CA ASN A 133 -5.23 12.67 21.27
C ASN A 133 -6.19 11.53 20.90
N THR A 134 -7.17 11.81 20.04
CA THR A 134 -8.12 10.79 19.56
C THR A 134 -7.39 9.73 18.73
N SER A 135 -6.49 10.15 17.85
CA SER A 135 -5.69 9.22 17.03
C SER A 135 -4.78 8.34 17.88
N ILE A 136 -4.16 8.90 18.92
CA ILE A 136 -3.33 8.16 19.89
C ILE A 136 -4.17 7.09 20.60
N THR A 137 -5.35 7.47 21.13
CA THR A 137 -6.23 6.52 21.83
C THR A 137 -6.63 5.37 20.91
N SER A 138 -7.12 5.68 19.71
CA SER A 138 -7.51 4.68 18.73
C SER A 138 -6.35 3.77 18.30
N ALA A 139 -5.16 4.34 18.10
CA ALA A 139 -3.97 3.56 17.73
C ALA A 139 -3.58 2.57 18.83
N VAL A 140 -3.55 3.03 20.10
CA VAL A 140 -3.23 2.14 21.23
C VAL A 140 -4.24 1.01 21.38
N GLU A 141 -5.53 1.31 21.27
CA GLU A 141 -6.59 0.31 21.36
C GLU A 141 -6.49 -0.74 20.24
N THR A 142 -6.28 -0.30 19.01
CA THR A 142 -6.22 -1.20 17.83
C THR A 142 -4.94 -2.03 17.80
N VAL A 143 -3.82 -1.49 18.29
CA VAL A 143 -2.56 -2.27 18.44
C VAL A 143 -2.73 -3.31 19.55
N ARG A 144 -3.32 -2.95 20.70
CA ARG A 144 -3.59 -3.92 21.78
C ARG A 144 -4.57 -5.00 21.38
N ALA A 145 -5.54 -4.68 20.52
CA ALA A 145 -6.47 -5.64 19.95
C ALA A 145 -5.82 -6.54 18.86
N GLY A 146 -4.57 -6.28 18.47
CA GLY A 146 -3.88 -7.01 17.40
C GLY A 146 -4.35 -6.68 15.99
N THR A 147 -5.14 -5.60 15.81
CA THR A 147 -5.58 -5.13 14.50
C THR A 147 -4.40 -4.59 13.69
N PHE A 148 -3.52 -3.83 14.33
CA PHE A 148 -2.28 -3.32 13.74
C PHE A 148 -1.05 -3.91 14.44
N ASP A 149 0.05 -4.04 13.70
CA ASP A 149 1.34 -4.54 14.21
C ASP A 149 2.15 -3.46 14.94
N GLY A 150 1.74 -2.21 14.83
CA GLY A 150 2.42 -1.08 15.44
C GLY A 150 1.90 0.26 14.94
N ILE A 151 2.73 1.30 15.12
CA ILE A 151 2.36 2.68 14.83
C ILE A 151 3.45 3.36 14.02
N ALA A 152 3.05 4.14 13.03
CA ALA A 152 3.90 5.08 12.32
C ALA A 152 3.50 6.53 12.67
N LEU A 153 4.48 7.34 13.06
CA LEU A 153 4.29 8.76 13.38
C LEU A 153 4.84 9.61 12.25
N GLY A 154 4.00 10.42 11.60
CA GLY A 154 4.43 11.39 10.60
C GLY A 154 4.55 12.80 11.19
N SER A 155 5.62 13.51 10.87
CA SER A 155 5.88 14.88 11.34
C SER A 155 5.84 15.94 10.24
N GLU A 156 5.84 15.52 8.98
CA GLU A 156 5.94 16.40 7.79
C GLU A 156 7.01 17.50 7.95
N GLY A 157 8.16 17.13 8.53
CA GLY A 157 9.28 18.05 8.76
C GLY A 157 9.13 19.00 9.96
N SER A 158 8.00 18.93 10.69
CA SER A 158 7.76 19.76 11.87
C SER A 158 8.26 19.08 13.15
N ALA A 159 8.73 19.89 14.10
CA ALA A 159 9.07 19.38 15.45
C ALA A 159 7.83 18.76 16.10
N VAL A 160 8.01 17.58 16.67
CA VAL A 160 6.95 16.84 17.34
C VAL A 160 6.82 17.31 18.77
N ASP A 161 5.59 17.61 19.19
CA ASP A 161 5.29 17.88 20.60
C ASP A 161 5.31 16.57 21.39
N VAL A 162 6.44 16.34 22.05
CA VAL A 162 6.65 15.11 22.84
C VAL A 162 5.70 15.00 24.03
N SER A 163 5.27 16.13 24.60
CA SER A 163 4.28 16.11 25.68
C SER A 163 2.95 15.53 25.22
N ALA A 164 2.56 15.82 23.97
CA ALA A 164 1.37 15.23 23.36
C ALA A 164 1.54 13.73 23.03
N LEU A 165 2.77 13.27 22.75
CA LEU A 165 3.05 11.85 22.51
C LEU A 165 3.27 11.04 23.79
N LYS A 166 3.47 11.67 24.93
CA LYS A 166 3.73 10.97 26.18
C LYS A 166 2.69 9.89 26.51
N PRO A 167 1.37 10.12 26.38
CA PRO A 167 0.37 9.09 26.62
C PRO A 167 0.53 7.86 25.71
N LEU A 168 0.91 8.08 24.45
CA LEU A 168 1.19 7.01 23.50
C LEU A 168 2.41 6.19 23.93
N LEU A 169 3.52 6.85 24.22
CA LEU A 169 4.77 6.21 24.59
C LEU A 169 4.65 5.44 25.92
N ASP A 170 3.94 6.01 26.90
CA ASP A 170 3.66 5.35 28.18
C ASP A 170 2.76 4.11 28.00
N ALA A 171 1.74 4.21 27.12
CA ALA A 171 0.83 3.10 26.85
C ALA A 171 1.50 1.97 26.06
N LEU A 172 2.42 2.29 25.18
CA LEU A 172 3.15 1.32 24.35
C LEU A 172 4.37 0.73 25.05
N GLY A 173 4.91 1.40 26.08
CA GLY A 173 6.03 0.87 26.88
C GLY A 173 5.75 -0.49 27.53
N GLN A 174 4.48 -0.90 27.60
CA GLN A 174 4.04 -2.21 28.09
C GLN A 174 3.52 -3.15 27.00
N THR A 175 3.46 -2.70 25.76
CA THR A 175 2.94 -3.47 24.63
C THR A 175 4.01 -3.48 23.53
N PRO A 176 4.73 -4.59 23.33
CA PRO A 176 5.71 -4.68 22.26
C PRO A 176 5.01 -4.48 20.92
N CYS A 177 5.38 -3.43 20.21
CA CYS A 177 4.87 -3.16 18.87
C CYS A 177 5.93 -2.46 18.03
N LEU A 178 5.75 -2.47 16.71
CA LEU A 178 6.65 -1.79 15.80
C LEU A 178 6.39 -0.29 15.82
N LEU A 179 7.42 0.52 16.11
CA LEU A 179 7.35 1.98 16.08
C LEU A 179 8.21 2.51 14.94
N VAL A 180 7.62 3.31 14.08
CA VAL A 180 8.28 3.97 12.95
C VAL A 180 8.05 5.48 13.06
N PHE A 181 9.09 6.26 12.78
CA PHE A 181 8.99 7.71 12.71
C PHE A 181 9.29 8.17 11.26
N GLU A 182 8.31 8.76 10.60
CA GLU A 182 8.49 9.40 9.29
C GLU A 182 8.99 10.83 9.50
N GLY A 183 10.28 11.00 9.38
CA GLY A 183 10.96 12.28 9.56
C GLY A 183 12.40 12.13 10.07
N THR A 184 13.09 13.26 10.12
CA THR A 184 14.46 13.30 10.63
C THR A 184 14.49 13.00 12.14
N PRO A 185 15.32 12.08 12.62
CA PRO A 185 15.36 11.69 14.04
C PRO A 185 15.57 12.86 15.01
N SER A 186 16.23 13.93 14.56
CA SER A 186 16.48 15.15 15.36
C SER A 186 15.21 15.93 15.72
N LEU A 187 14.08 15.67 15.05
CA LEU A 187 12.77 16.24 15.40
C LEU A 187 12.21 15.66 16.70
N LEU A 188 12.73 14.51 17.14
CA LEU A 188 12.41 13.87 18.40
C LEU A 188 13.49 14.16 19.44
N PRO A 189 13.12 14.33 20.73
CA PRO A 189 14.10 14.38 21.81
C PRO A 189 14.96 13.11 21.86
N GLU A 190 16.22 13.26 22.19
CA GLU A 190 17.20 12.16 22.16
C GLU A 190 16.74 10.94 22.98
N ALA A 191 16.13 11.19 24.15
CA ALA A 191 15.69 10.13 25.05
C ALA A 191 14.61 9.20 24.45
N GLN A 192 13.80 9.68 23.48
CA GLN A 192 12.75 8.89 22.85
C GLN A 192 13.18 8.20 21.58
N ARG A 193 14.29 8.60 20.95
CA ARG A 193 14.73 8.02 19.67
C ARG A 193 14.98 6.52 19.75
N SER A 194 15.44 6.03 20.90
CA SER A 194 15.69 4.61 21.11
C SER A 194 14.44 3.73 21.07
N LEU A 195 13.25 4.32 21.25
CA LEU A 195 11.98 3.61 21.21
C LEU A 195 11.55 3.22 19.80
N PHE A 196 12.06 3.93 18.78
CA PHE A 196 11.69 3.69 17.39
C PHE A 196 12.55 2.62 16.75
N ASN A 197 11.91 1.70 16.05
CA ASN A 197 12.56 0.65 15.28
C ASN A 197 13.18 1.21 14.01
N TYR A 198 12.45 2.13 13.32
CA TYR A 198 12.89 2.73 12.07
C TYR A 198 12.59 4.23 12.01
N PHE A 199 13.43 4.92 11.24
CA PHE A 199 13.25 6.32 10.84
C PHE A 199 13.18 6.37 9.31
N VAL A 200 12.14 6.98 8.77
CA VAL A 200 11.93 7.10 7.33
C VAL A 200 12.28 8.53 6.91
N LEU A 201 13.36 8.68 6.17
CA LEU A 201 13.79 9.97 5.63
C LEU A 201 13.19 10.15 4.25
N ASP A 202 12.40 11.20 4.07
CA ASP A 202 11.93 11.60 2.75
C ASP A 202 13.06 12.28 1.99
N ILE A 203 13.51 11.63 0.91
CA ILE A 203 14.55 12.12 0.02
C ILE A 203 13.99 12.51 -1.36
N SER A 204 12.67 12.66 -1.48
CA SER A 204 12.02 13.06 -2.76
C SER A 204 12.51 14.39 -3.31
N GLY A 205 12.98 15.29 -2.43
CA GLY A 205 13.54 16.57 -2.80
C GLY A 205 15.05 16.56 -3.09
N ALA A 206 15.73 15.42 -2.95
CA ALA A 206 17.17 15.33 -3.24
C ALA A 206 17.43 15.53 -4.73
N SER A 207 18.37 16.42 -5.06
CA SER A 207 18.76 16.72 -6.44
C SER A 207 19.87 15.80 -6.93
N ASP A 208 20.68 15.30 -6.00
CA ASP A 208 21.83 14.46 -6.27
C ASP A 208 22.21 13.58 -5.05
N GLU A 209 23.27 12.80 -5.21
CA GLU A 209 23.78 11.90 -4.16
C GLU A 209 24.24 12.66 -2.90
N TYR A 210 24.79 13.85 -3.07
CA TYR A 210 25.27 14.69 -1.94
C TYR A 210 24.12 15.08 -1.01
N ASP A 211 22.94 15.39 -1.55
CA ASP A 211 21.74 15.72 -0.76
C ASP A 211 21.31 14.50 0.09
N ILE A 212 21.39 13.30 -0.51
CA ILE A 212 21.06 12.04 0.16
C ILE A 212 22.07 11.76 1.28
N GLU A 213 23.37 11.82 0.97
CA GLU A 213 24.45 11.63 1.94
C GLU A 213 24.34 12.62 3.10
N THR A 214 24.04 13.88 2.79
CA THR A 214 23.84 14.94 3.79
C THR A 214 22.66 14.59 4.72
N SER A 215 21.54 14.14 4.18
CA SER A 215 20.37 13.74 4.96
C SER A 215 20.70 12.58 5.88
N VAL A 216 21.40 11.56 5.38
CA VAL A 216 21.85 10.40 6.17
C VAL A 216 22.86 10.82 7.24
N PHE A 217 23.79 11.71 6.92
CA PHE A 217 24.78 12.26 7.88
C PHE A 217 24.08 12.99 9.03
N TYR A 218 23.10 13.85 8.73
CA TYR A 218 22.33 14.53 9.77
C TYR A 218 21.52 13.55 10.63
N ALA A 219 20.90 12.54 10.03
CA ALA A 219 20.13 11.54 10.77
C ALA A 219 21.00 10.69 11.69
N THR A 220 22.20 10.29 11.26
CA THR A 220 23.12 9.46 12.03
C THR A 220 23.97 10.27 13.01
N GLY A 221 24.54 11.37 12.56
CA GLY A 221 25.47 12.19 13.35
C GLY A 221 24.74 12.99 14.43
N TYR A 222 23.78 13.83 14.04
CA TYR A 222 23.02 14.67 14.98
C TYR A 222 21.77 13.97 15.51
N GLY A 223 21.10 13.20 14.66
CA GLY A 223 19.90 12.44 15.01
C GLY A 223 20.17 11.24 15.87
N LYS A 224 21.42 10.76 15.91
CA LYS A 224 21.87 9.56 16.67
C LYS A 224 21.12 8.28 16.27
N ALA A 225 20.53 8.23 15.06
CA ALA A 225 19.94 7.02 14.55
C ALA A 225 21.02 6.04 14.08
N ALA A 226 20.87 4.76 14.41
CA ALA A 226 21.73 3.74 13.86
C ALA A 226 21.47 3.57 12.36
N PRO A 227 22.48 3.41 11.49
CA PRO A 227 22.29 3.32 10.04
C PRO A 227 21.35 2.20 9.60
N ASP A 228 21.31 1.09 10.32
CA ASP A 228 20.43 -0.06 10.07
C ASP A 228 18.95 0.19 10.45
N ARG A 229 18.66 1.34 11.05
CA ARG A 229 17.31 1.82 11.35
C ARG A 229 16.83 2.92 10.42
N LEU A 230 17.62 3.29 9.42
CA LEU A 230 17.23 4.32 8.46
C LEU A 230 16.62 3.69 7.21
N LEU A 231 15.46 4.19 6.82
CA LEU A 231 14.80 3.91 5.55
C LEU A 231 14.76 5.20 4.73
N LEU A 232 15.09 5.09 3.45
CA LEU A 232 15.03 6.22 2.53
C LEU A 232 13.76 6.10 1.69
N ALA A 233 12.91 7.11 1.74
CA ALA A 233 11.65 7.12 1.01
C ALA A 233 11.66 8.16 -0.11
N VAL A 234 11.09 7.78 -1.24
CA VAL A 234 10.82 8.68 -2.36
C VAL A 234 9.31 8.67 -2.66
N THR A 235 8.77 9.81 -3.02
CA THR A 235 7.42 9.87 -3.57
C THR A 235 7.50 9.55 -5.05
N PRO A 236 6.86 8.46 -5.54
CA PRO A 236 6.84 8.19 -6.97
C PRO A 236 6.24 9.38 -7.70
N VAL A 237 6.95 9.90 -8.71
CA VAL A 237 6.41 10.95 -9.58
C VAL A 237 5.25 10.30 -10.34
N GLY A 238 4.05 10.85 -10.17
CA GLY A 238 2.83 10.29 -10.75
C GLY A 238 2.97 10.16 -12.27
N THR A 239 2.76 8.95 -12.74
CA THR A 239 2.51 8.64 -14.15
C THR A 239 1.05 8.90 -14.48
#